data_dcd644d293ea2b043899100e4ddf7dc1
#
_entry.id   dcd644d293ea2b043899100e4ddf7dc1
#
_cell.length_a   1.000
_cell.length_b   1.000
_cell.length_c   1.000
_cell.angle_alpha   90.00
_cell.angle_beta   90.00
_cell.angle_gamma   90.00
#
_symmetry.space_group_name_H-M   'P 1'
#
loop_
_entity.id
_entity.type
_entity.pdbx_description
1 polymer ?
#
loop_
_entity_poly.entity_id
_entity_poly.type
_entity_poly.pdbx_seq_one_letter_code
_entity_poly.pdbx_strand_id
1 'polypeptide(L)'
;MNYNFIEEYDIIVIGAGHAGVEASLAASRMGCKVLLATINIEMLAFMPCNPSIGGSAKGIVVREVDALGGEMAKNIDKTYIQMKMLNTGKGPAVRALRAQADKELYSKEMRKTVENQDNLTLRQTMIDEILVENGKVVGVRTATHQEYGAKAVIVTTGTALRGEIIIGDLKYSSGPNHSLASINLADNLKQLGLEIGRFKTGTPPRVKASSINYDETEIQPGDEAPNHFSYTSRDEDYVKDQVPCWLTYTNGYSHEIIQNNLHRAPMFTGVVKGVGPR
;
A
#
# COMPACT_ATOMS: atom_id res chain seq x y z
N MET A 1 18.33 -20.40 23.46
CA MET A 1 17.54 -19.47 24.32
C MET A 1 16.18 -20.09 24.56
N ASN A 2 15.64 -20.03 25.78
CA ASN A 2 14.26 -20.50 25.99
C ASN A 2 13.31 -19.33 25.67
N TYR A 3 12.64 -19.40 24.53
CA TYR A 3 11.56 -18.47 24.17
C TYR A 3 10.27 -18.85 24.90
N ASN A 4 9.51 -17.85 25.31
CA ASN A 4 8.20 -18.05 25.95
C ASN A 4 7.09 -17.57 25.00
N PHE A 5 6.80 -18.38 23.99
CA PHE A 5 5.79 -18.05 22.98
C PHE A 5 4.39 -18.06 23.60
N ILE A 6 3.68 -16.94 23.46
CA ILE A 6 2.28 -16.79 23.85
C ILE A 6 1.40 -17.69 22.97
N GLU A 7 1.74 -17.74 21.68
CA GLU A 7 1.04 -18.53 20.67
C GLU A 7 1.97 -18.86 19.52
N GLU A 8 1.73 -19.99 18.86
CA GLU A 8 2.49 -20.43 17.69
C GLU A 8 1.64 -20.39 16.43
N TYR A 9 2.27 -19.98 15.32
CA TYR A 9 1.72 -19.88 13.99
C TYR A 9 2.58 -20.62 12.98
N ASP A 10 2.01 -20.97 11.83
CA ASP A 10 2.81 -21.43 10.71
C ASP A 10 3.56 -20.26 10.06
N ILE A 11 2.85 -19.13 9.89
CA ILE A 11 3.36 -17.94 9.24
C ILE A 11 2.98 -16.69 10.03
N ILE A 12 3.93 -15.78 10.23
CA ILE A 12 3.68 -14.44 10.72
C ILE A 12 3.97 -13.45 9.58
N VAL A 13 2.98 -12.60 9.25
CA VAL A 13 3.10 -11.53 8.27
C VAL A 13 3.20 -10.19 9.00
N ILE A 14 4.27 -9.44 8.75
CA ILE A 14 4.52 -8.15 9.40
C ILE A 14 4.14 -7.01 8.46
N GLY A 15 3.07 -6.30 8.78
CA GLY A 15 2.53 -5.18 8.00
C GLY A 15 1.28 -5.55 7.22
N ALA A 16 0.17 -4.85 7.46
CA ALA A 16 -1.12 -5.07 6.80
C ALA A 16 -1.39 -4.08 5.65
N GLY A 17 -0.34 -3.71 4.89
CA GLY A 17 -0.50 -3.09 3.59
C GLY A 17 -0.98 -4.11 2.54
N HIS A 18 -1.09 -3.69 1.27
CA HIS A 18 -1.59 -4.58 0.20
C HIS A 18 -0.81 -5.89 0.11
N ALA A 19 0.52 -5.84 0.15
CA ALA A 19 1.35 -7.04 0.08
C ALA A 19 1.14 -7.99 1.27
N GLY A 20 1.00 -7.43 2.48
CA GLY A 20 0.76 -8.25 3.68
C GLY A 20 -0.63 -8.88 3.69
N VAL A 21 -1.64 -8.15 3.24
CA VAL A 21 -3.00 -8.68 3.10
C VAL A 21 -3.01 -9.83 2.10
N GLU A 22 -2.45 -9.64 0.91
CA GLU A 22 -2.39 -10.70 -0.10
C GLU A 22 -1.61 -11.94 0.40
N ALA A 23 -0.46 -11.74 1.04
CA ALA A 23 0.34 -12.83 1.58
C ALA A 23 -0.42 -13.60 2.69
N SER A 24 -1.09 -12.88 3.60
CA SER A 24 -1.81 -13.50 4.71
C SER A 24 -3.05 -14.25 4.25
N LEU A 25 -3.83 -13.67 3.32
CA LEU A 25 -5.00 -14.34 2.73
C LEU A 25 -4.59 -15.58 1.92
N ALA A 26 -3.53 -15.49 1.13
CA ALA A 26 -3.04 -16.64 0.38
C ALA A 26 -2.62 -17.77 1.31
N ALA A 27 -1.81 -17.49 2.33
CA ALA A 27 -1.33 -18.49 3.27
C ALA A 27 -2.47 -19.14 4.07
N SER A 28 -3.42 -18.35 4.57
CA SER A 28 -4.56 -18.86 5.35
C SER A 28 -5.51 -19.72 4.50
N ARG A 29 -5.75 -19.32 3.24
CA ARG A 29 -6.54 -20.12 2.27
C ARG A 29 -5.86 -21.42 1.89
N MET A 30 -4.53 -21.49 1.99
CA MET A 30 -3.77 -22.75 1.85
C MET A 30 -3.77 -23.61 3.11
N GLY A 31 -4.47 -23.20 4.18
CA GLY A 31 -4.62 -23.95 5.42
C GLY A 31 -3.56 -23.69 6.48
N CYS A 32 -2.66 -22.71 6.27
CA CYS A 32 -1.71 -22.30 7.30
C CYS A 32 -2.40 -21.48 8.40
N LYS A 33 -1.98 -21.65 9.64
CA LYS A 33 -2.33 -20.77 10.75
C LYS A 33 -1.48 -19.50 10.68
N VAL A 34 -2.11 -18.36 10.40
CA VAL A 34 -1.43 -17.10 10.07
C VAL A 34 -1.70 -16.02 11.12
N LEU A 35 -0.66 -15.29 11.53
CA LEU A 35 -0.78 -14.02 12.23
C LEU A 35 -0.45 -12.86 11.26
N LEU A 36 -1.38 -11.95 11.07
CA LEU A 36 -1.14 -10.68 10.41
C LEU A 36 -0.97 -9.58 11.48
N ALA A 37 0.26 -9.14 11.67
CA ALA A 37 0.62 -8.11 12.63
C ALA A 37 0.69 -6.74 11.96
N THR A 38 0.01 -5.74 12.51
CA THR A 38 0.04 -4.36 12.00
C THR A 38 0.13 -3.35 13.13
N ILE A 39 0.78 -2.22 12.87
CA ILE A 39 0.89 -1.12 13.83
C ILE A 39 -0.48 -0.47 14.08
N ASN A 40 -1.33 -0.44 13.06
CA ASN A 40 -2.66 0.17 13.14
C ASN A 40 -3.65 -0.58 12.23
N ILE A 41 -4.67 -1.18 12.83
CA ILE A 41 -5.73 -1.92 12.12
C ILE A 41 -6.56 -1.00 11.22
N GLU A 42 -6.80 0.24 11.63
CA GLU A 42 -7.56 1.23 10.85
C GLU A 42 -6.85 1.65 9.55
N MET A 43 -5.57 1.30 9.42
CA MET A 43 -4.76 1.54 8.22
C MET A 43 -4.54 0.28 7.37
N LEU A 44 -5.31 -0.77 7.59
CA LEU A 44 -5.23 -1.98 6.78
C LEU A 44 -5.54 -1.67 5.31
N ALA A 45 -4.67 -2.12 4.40
CA ALA A 45 -4.74 -1.83 2.95
C ALA A 45 -4.92 -0.34 2.61
N PHE A 46 -4.44 0.56 3.48
CA PHE A 46 -4.56 2.01 3.30
C PHE A 46 -3.78 2.49 2.08
N MET A 47 -4.33 3.48 1.39
CA MET A 47 -3.73 4.13 0.21
C MET A 47 -3.21 5.53 0.56
N PRO A 48 -1.99 5.68 1.08
CA PRO A 48 -1.51 6.96 1.61
C PRO A 48 -1.21 8.01 0.54
N CYS A 49 -0.90 7.59 -0.68
CA CYS A 49 -0.51 8.47 -1.78
C CYS A 49 -1.70 8.74 -2.72
N ASN A 50 -1.80 8.00 -3.81
CA ASN A 50 -2.94 8.06 -4.72
C ASN A 50 -3.92 6.94 -4.40
N PRO A 51 -5.20 7.25 -4.15
CA PRO A 51 -6.21 6.23 -3.94
C PRO A 51 -6.61 5.60 -5.29
N SER A 52 -5.69 4.88 -5.91
CA SER A 52 -5.90 4.26 -7.21
C SER A 52 -5.20 2.92 -7.34
N ILE A 53 -5.87 1.98 -7.99
CA ILE A 53 -5.34 0.68 -8.40
C ILE A 53 -5.22 0.66 -9.92
N GLY A 54 -4.15 0.05 -10.44
CA GLY A 54 -3.97 -0.15 -11.86
C GLY A 54 -3.07 0.87 -12.54
N GLY A 55 -3.23 0.98 -13.86
CA GLY A 55 -2.31 1.66 -14.75
C GLY A 55 -1.41 0.69 -15.50
N SER A 56 -0.52 1.21 -16.36
CA SER A 56 0.18 0.43 -17.40
C SER A 56 0.97 -0.79 -16.92
N ALA A 57 1.53 -0.77 -15.71
CA ALA A 57 2.21 -1.94 -15.14
C ALA A 57 1.38 -2.56 -14.01
N LYS A 58 0.88 -1.73 -13.10
CA LYS A 58 0.17 -2.19 -11.90
C LYS A 58 -1.12 -2.95 -12.23
N GLY A 59 -1.87 -2.51 -13.26
CA GLY A 59 -3.11 -3.15 -13.66
C GLY A 59 -2.93 -4.59 -14.14
N ILE A 60 -1.80 -4.87 -14.78
CA ILE A 60 -1.44 -6.22 -15.23
C ILE A 60 -1.13 -7.10 -14.02
N VAL A 61 -0.26 -6.61 -13.12
CA VAL A 61 0.13 -7.37 -11.91
C VAL A 61 -1.07 -7.66 -11.02
N VAL A 62 -2.00 -6.71 -10.84
CA VAL A 62 -3.22 -6.94 -10.07
C VAL A 62 -4.06 -8.07 -10.65
N ARG A 63 -4.19 -8.15 -11.98
CA ARG A 63 -4.91 -9.23 -12.64
C ARG A 63 -4.21 -10.58 -12.55
N GLU A 64 -2.88 -10.59 -12.58
CA GLU A 64 -2.08 -11.82 -12.36
C GLU A 64 -2.26 -12.34 -10.94
N VAL A 65 -2.25 -11.44 -9.94
CA VAL A 65 -2.51 -11.78 -8.54
C VAL A 65 -3.94 -12.28 -8.35
N ASP A 66 -4.94 -11.66 -9.02
CA ASP A 66 -6.33 -12.11 -9.01
C ASP A 66 -6.48 -13.54 -9.57
N ALA A 67 -5.79 -13.85 -10.66
CA ALA A 67 -5.80 -15.19 -11.27
C ALA A 67 -5.25 -16.27 -10.32
N LEU A 68 -4.42 -15.88 -9.36
CA LEU A 68 -3.91 -16.74 -8.29
C LEU A 68 -4.80 -16.74 -7.03
N GLY A 69 -5.96 -16.09 -7.07
CA GLY A 69 -6.90 -16.01 -5.97
C GLY A 69 -6.74 -14.81 -5.05
N GLY A 70 -6.02 -13.75 -5.49
CA GLY A 70 -5.83 -12.51 -4.75
C GLY A 70 -7.11 -11.73 -4.49
N GLU A 71 -7.02 -10.72 -3.63
CA GLU A 71 -8.18 -9.97 -3.14
C GLU A 71 -8.25 -8.53 -3.67
N MET A 72 -7.11 -7.93 -4.05
CA MET A 72 -7.05 -6.52 -4.48
C MET A 72 -8.03 -6.20 -5.61
N ALA A 73 -8.10 -7.08 -6.62
CA ALA A 73 -8.97 -6.90 -7.77
C ALA A 73 -10.45 -6.93 -7.38
N LYS A 74 -10.85 -7.91 -6.59
CA LYS A 74 -12.23 -8.05 -6.08
C LYS A 74 -12.64 -6.86 -5.22
N ASN A 75 -11.73 -6.40 -4.37
CA ASN A 75 -12.00 -5.29 -3.47
C ASN A 75 -12.12 -3.96 -4.21
N ILE A 76 -11.25 -3.71 -5.21
CA ILE A 76 -11.36 -2.47 -5.99
C ILE A 76 -12.60 -2.44 -6.87
N ASP A 77 -13.04 -3.57 -7.42
CA ASP A 77 -14.28 -3.64 -8.22
C ASP A 77 -15.53 -3.25 -7.41
N LYS A 78 -15.51 -3.44 -6.09
CA LYS A 78 -16.59 -3.04 -5.18
C LYS A 78 -16.49 -1.59 -4.71
N THR A 79 -15.30 -1.00 -4.75
CA THR A 79 -14.99 0.23 -4.01
C THR A 79 -14.43 1.35 -4.87
N TYR A 80 -14.40 1.18 -6.20
CA TYR A 80 -13.97 2.25 -7.08
C TYR A 80 -15.01 3.38 -7.14
N ILE A 81 -14.53 4.60 -7.36
CA ILE A 81 -15.35 5.78 -7.68
C ILE A 81 -15.22 6.18 -9.15
N GLN A 82 -14.18 5.72 -9.82
CA GLN A 82 -14.01 5.85 -11.27
C GLN A 82 -13.19 4.67 -11.80
N MET A 83 -13.63 4.14 -12.95
CA MET A 83 -12.92 3.09 -13.67
C MET A 83 -12.65 3.55 -15.11
N LYS A 84 -11.43 3.38 -15.60
CA LYS A 84 -11.06 3.81 -16.94
C LYS A 84 -10.01 2.91 -17.57
N MET A 85 -10.22 2.53 -18.82
CA MET A 85 -9.20 1.88 -19.63
C MET A 85 -8.24 2.94 -20.19
N LEU A 86 -6.97 2.81 -19.85
CA LEU A 86 -5.91 3.70 -20.32
C LEU A 86 -5.28 3.19 -21.63
N ASN A 87 -4.67 4.10 -22.36
CA ASN A 87 -3.91 3.81 -23.59
C ASN A 87 -4.73 3.15 -24.71
N THR A 88 -6.02 3.41 -24.79
CA THR A 88 -6.91 2.82 -25.79
C THR A 88 -6.49 3.11 -27.24
N GLY A 89 -5.84 4.26 -27.48
CA GLY A 89 -5.30 4.64 -28.80
C GLY A 89 -3.93 4.06 -29.14
N LYS A 90 -3.28 3.30 -28.23
CA LYS A 90 -1.90 2.81 -28.42
C LYS A 90 -1.80 1.31 -28.75
N GLY A 91 -2.90 0.64 -28.98
CA GLY A 91 -2.96 -0.79 -29.26
C GLY A 91 -3.14 -1.67 -28.01
N PRO A 92 -3.54 -2.95 -28.20
CA PRO A 92 -4.00 -3.82 -27.10
C PRO A 92 -2.94 -4.11 -26.05
N ALA A 93 -1.68 -4.27 -26.44
CA ALA A 93 -0.59 -4.68 -25.53
C ALA A 93 -0.29 -3.68 -24.40
N VAL A 94 -0.68 -2.41 -24.56
CA VAL A 94 -0.43 -1.36 -23.55
C VAL A 94 -1.72 -0.84 -22.91
N ARG A 95 -2.87 -1.39 -23.27
CA ARG A 95 -4.14 -1.08 -22.61
C ARG A 95 -4.08 -1.58 -21.18
N ALA A 96 -4.46 -0.72 -20.25
CA ALA A 96 -4.42 -1.04 -18.85
C ALA A 96 -5.57 -0.40 -18.09
N LEU A 97 -6.25 -1.19 -17.29
CA LEU A 97 -7.32 -0.73 -16.44
C LEU A 97 -6.77 0.08 -15.26
N ARG A 98 -7.46 1.15 -14.92
CA ARG A 98 -7.17 1.99 -13.75
C ARG A 98 -8.47 2.35 -13.05
N ALA A 99 -8.50 2.13 -11.74
CA ALA A 99 -9.57 2.55 -10.86
C ALA A 99 -9.10 3.63 -9.89
N GLN A 100 -9.90 4.68 -9.71
CA GLN A 100 -9.83 5.52 -8.54
C GLN A 100 -10.68 4.89 -7.45
N ALA A 101 -10.15 4.78 -6.24
CA ALA A 101 -10.82 4.15 -5.12
C ALA A 101 -11.45 5.18 -4.17
N ASP A 102 -12.61 4.85 -3.61
CA ASP A 102 -12.95 5.34 -2.30
C ASP A 102 -12.01 4.67 -1.29
N LYS A 103 -10.99 5.41 -0.83
CA LYS A 103 -9.93 4.82 0.00
C LYS A 103 -10.41 4.33 1.36
N GLU A 104 -11.46 4.94 1.91
CA GLU A 104 -12.03 4.58 3.20
C GLU A 104 -12.86 3.31 3.07
N LEU A 105 -13.73 3.27 2.07
CA LEU A 105 -14.52 2.09 1.75
C LEU A 105 -13.61 0.91 1.36
N TYR A 106 -12.56 1.15 0.56
CA TYR A 106 -11.60 0.13 0.16
C TYR A 106 -10.91 -0.53 1.38
N SER A 107 -10.41 0.29 2.32
CA SER A 107 -9.78 -0.18 3.54
C SER A 107 -10.77 -0.96 4.42
N LYS A 108 -11.99 -0.44 4.58
CA LYS A 108 -13.07 -1.07 5.36
C LYS A 108 -13.48 -2.44 4.81
N GLU A 109 -13.70 -2.55 3.50
CA GLU A 109 -14.09 -3.82 2.87
C GLU A 109 -12.94 -4.83 2.90
N MET A 110 -11.69 -4.38 2.67
CA MET A 110 -10.53 -5.26 2.81
C MET A 110 -10.36 -5.78 4.24
N ARG A 111 -10.56 -4.91 5.24
CA ARG A 111 -10.52 -5.30 6.64
C ARG A 111 -11.58 -6.36 6.95
N LYS A 112 -12.80 -6.18 6.48
CA LYS A 112 -13.88 -7.16 6.63
C LYS A 112 -13.50 -8.51 6.03
N THR A 113 -12.86 -8.53 4.87
CA THR A 113 -12.37 -9.77 4.25
C THR A 113 -11.33 -10.45 5.14
N VAL A 114 -10.36 -9.70 5.68
CA VAL A 114 -9.30 -10.23 6.55
C VAL A 114 -9.85 -10.76 7.87
N GLU A 115 -10.77 -10.02 8.50
CA GLU A 115 -11.37 -10.40 9.79
C GLU A 115 -12.28 -11.64 9.70
N ASN A 116 -12.86 -11.90 8.53
CA ASN A 116 -13.70 -13.08 8.29
C ASN A 116 -12.95 -14.27 7.67
N GLN A 117 -11.65 -14.15 7.45
CA GLN A 117 -10.86 -15.24 6.86
C GLN A 117 -10.49 -16.29 7.92
N ASP A 118 -10.87 -17.54 7.69
CA ASP A 118 -10.46 -18.66 8.52
C ASP A 118 -8.93 -18.80 8.57
N ASN A 119 -8.42 -19.31 9.69
CA ASN A 119 -7.00 -19.52 9.97
C ASN A 119 -6.14 -18.24 9.96
N LEU A 120 -6.76 -17.05 9.96
CA LEU A 120 -6.08 -15.76 9.96
C LEU A 120 -6.41 -14.97 11.23
N THR A 121 -5.40 -14.65 12.02
CA THR A 121 -5.51 -13.76 13.18
C THR A 121 -4.96 -12.39 12.81
N LEU A 122 -5.81 -11.36 12.86
CA LEU A 122 -5.38 -9.97 12.72
C LEU A 122 -5.07 -9.40 14.12
N ARG A 123 -3.87 -8.84 14.30
CA ARG A 123 -3.46 -8.26 15.59
C ARG A 123 -2.80 -6.90 15.42
N GLN A 124 -3.27 -5.92 16.19
CA GLN A 124 -2.60 -4.63 16.28
C GLN A 124 -1.41 -4.75 17.25
N THR A 125 -0.23 -4.82 16.69
CA THR A 125 1.03 -4.86 17.43
C THR A 125 2.19 -4.42 16.55
N MET A 126 3.20 -3.81 17.13
CA MET A 126 4.45 -3.47 16.44
C MET A 126 5.46 -4.58 16.70
N ILE A 127 6.03 -5.12 15.63
CA ILE A 127 7.09 -6.12 15.69
C ILE A 127 8.42 -5.38 15.66
N ASP A 128 9.27 -5.66 16.65
CA ASP A 128 10.59 -5.06 16.79
C ASP A 128 11.73 -6.01 16.38
N GLU A 129 11.48 -7.33 16.47
CA GLU A 129 12.55 -8.30 16.24
C GLU A 129 12.02 -9.59 15.60
N ILE A 130 12.77 -10.13 14.67
CA ILE A 130 12.62 -11.50 14.15
C ILE A 130 13.58 -12.38 14.95
N LEU A 131 13.05 -13.41 15.58
CA LEU A 131 13.80 -14.34 16.42
C LEU A 131 14.39 -15.45 15.54
N VAL A 132 15.70 -15.63 15.66
CA VAL A 132 16.45 -16.64 14.89
C VAL A 132 17.26 -17.51 15.85
N GLU A 133 17.16 -18.83 15.68
CA GLU A 133 17.93 -19.81 16.40
C GLU A 133 18.57 -20.81 15.42
N ASN A 134 19.89 -21.02 15.55
CA ASN A 134 20.66 -21.90 14.66
C ASN A 134 20.44 -21.60 13.17
N GLY A 135 20.34 -20.31 12.80
CA GLY A 135 20.14 -19.85 11.41
C GLY A 135 18.72 -20.05 10.87
N LYS A 136 17.76 -20.41 11.70
CA LYS A 136 16.35 -20.56 11.34
C LYS A 136 15.48 -19.58 12.11
N VAL A 137 14.48 -19.02 11.43
CA VAL A 137 13.44 -18.23 12.08
C VAL A 137 12.66 -19.13 13.04
N VAL A 138 12.42 -18.65 14.25
CA VAL A 138 11.63 -19.36 15.27
C VAL A 138 10.43 -18.52 15.74
N GLY A 139 10.39 -17.22 15.41
CA GLY A 139 9.29 -16.36 15.79
C GLY A 139 9.59 -14.87 15.65
N VAL A 140 8.81 -14.07 16.36
CA VAL A 140 8.97 -12.62 16.43
C VAL A 140 8.80 -12.12 17.86
N ARG A 141 9.37 -10.95 18.16
CA ARG A 141 9.15 -10.21 19.42
C ARG A 141 8.53 -8.86 19.11
N THR A 142 7.51 -8.52 19.88
CA THR A 142 6.82 -7.23 19.78
C THR A 142 7.53 -6.14 20.56
N ALA A 143 7.17 -4.88 20.32
CA ALA A 143 7.62 -3.73 21.09
C ALA A 143 7.21 -3.79 22.58
N THR A 144 6.19 -4.59 22.92
CA THR A 144 5.76 -4.87 24.30
C THR A 144 6.40 -6.13 24.88
N HIS A 145 7.45 -6.64 24.25
CA HIS A 145 8.23 -7.83 24.65
C HIS A 145 7.44 -9.15 24.64
N GLN A 146 6.30 -9.20 23.98
CA GLN A 146 5.58 -10.45 23.75
C GLN A 146 6.25 -11.24 22.62
N GLU A 147 6.30 -12.55 22.74
CA GLU A 147 6.90 -13.44 21.73
C GLU A 147 5.84 -14.34 21.11
N TYR A 148 5.90 -14.45 19.79
CA TYR A 148 5.05 -15.35 18.98
C TYR A 148 5.93 -16.28 18.18
N GLY A 149 5.66 -17.60 18.26
CA GLY A 149 6.39 -18.59 17.49
C GLY A 149 5.93 -18.64 16.02
N ALA A 150 6.86 -18.89 15.11
CA ALA A 150 6.52 -19.07 13.69
C ALA A 150 7.56 -19.93 12.96
N LYS A 151 7.08 -20.72 12.00
CA LYS A 151 7.94 -21.48 11.07
C LYS A 151 8.52 -20.59 9.97
N ALA A 152 7.80 -19.53 9.60
CA ALA A 152 8.23 -18.54 8.61
C ALA A 152 7.71 -17.14 8.96
N VAL A 153 8.46 -16.11 8.56
CA VAL A 153 8.07 -14.70 8.71
C VAL A 153 8.14 -14.02 7.35
N ILE A 154 7.05 -13.31 6.99
CA ILE A 154 6.95 -12.52 5.76
C ILE A 154 6.97 -11.03 6.15
N VAL A 155 7.96 -10.29 5.64
CA VAL A 155 8.14 -8.88 5.96
C VAL A 155 7.56 -8.01 4.85
N THR A 156 6.50 -7.26 5.17
CA THR A 156 5.78 -6.37 4.23
C THR A 156 5.55 -4.98 4.82
N THR A 157 6.54 -4.46 5.49
CA THR A 157 6.47 -3.24 6.32
C THR A 157 6.28 -1.94 5.55
N GLY A 158 6.44 -1.97 4.22
CA GLY A 158 6.24 -0.81 3.35
C GLY A 158 7.02 0.43 3.80
N THR A 159 6.34 1.58 3.78
CA THR A 159 6.93 2.88 4.13
C THR A 159 7.00 3.16 5.63
N ALA A 160 6.51 2.26 6.49
CA ALA A 160 6.64 2.40 7.94
C ALA A 160 8.03 2.00 8.46
N LEU A 161 8.77 1.14 7.72
CA LEU A 161 10.09 0.68 8.15
C LEU A 161 11.09 1.84 8.14
N ARG A 162 11.47 2.32 9.34
CA ARG A 162 12.31 3.50 9.56
C ARG A 162 11.85 4.69 8.70
N GLY A 163 10.53 4.88 8.63
CA GLY A 163 9.90 5.89 7.81
C GLY A 163 10.24 7.31 8.26
N GLU A 164 10.27 8.24 7.30
CA GLU A 164 10.46 9.66 7.53
C GLU A 164 9.50 10.46 6.65
N ILE A 165 8.87 11.48 7.22
CA ILE A 165 8.09 12.47 6.48
C ILE A 165 8.94 13.70 6.27
N ILE A 166 8.94 14.22 5.03
CA ILE A 166 9.67 15.42 4.64
C ILE A 166 8.69 16.37 3.95
N ILE A 167 8.53 17.56 4.51
CA ILE A 167 7.66 18.63 4.00
C ILE A 167 8.45 19.92 4.01
N GLY A 168 8.91 20.39 2.87
CA GLY A 168 9.84 21.53 2.81
C GLY A 168 11.09 21.25 3.66
N ASP A 169 11.35 22.12 4.62
CA ASP A 169 12.51 22.00 5.52
C ASP A 169 12.24 21.10 6.74
N LEU A 170 10.97 20.72 6.96
CA LEU A 170 10.58 19.86 8.08
C LEU A 170 10.88 18.39 7.76
N LYS A 171 11.60 17.73 8.66
CA LYS A 171 11.89 16.30 8.59
C LYS A 171 11.69 15.65 9.96
N TYR A 172 10.92 14.55 10.01
CA TYR A 172 10.70 13.81 11.26
C TYR A 172 10.42 12.33 11.00
N SER A 173 10.70 11.51 12.01
CA SER A 173 10.43 10.07 11.97
C SER A 173 8.93 9.81 12.05
N SER A 174 8.38 9.13 11.06
CA SER A 174 6.98 8.74 11.01
C SER A 174 6.75 7.69 9.93
N GLY A 175 5.79 6.82 10.16
CA GLY A 175 5.17 6.02 9.09
C GLY A 175 4.17 6.85 8.26
N PRO A 176 3.47 6.22 7.30
CA PRO A 176 2.46 6.89 6.49
C PRO A 176 1.33 7.44 7.37
N ASN A 177 0.74 8.57 6.94
CA ASN A 177 -0.37 9.22 7.64
C ASN A 177 -0.08 9.50 9.13
N HIS A 178 1.13 9.94 9.43
CA HIS A 178 1.60 10.26 10.80
C HIS A 178 1.53 9.08 11.80
N SER A 179 1.51 7.83 11.31
CA SER A 179 1.61 6.65 12.16
C SER A 179 3.03 6.48 12.70
N LEU A 180 3.19 5.56 13.65
CA LEU A 180 4.51 5.22 14.17
C LEU A 180 5.42 4.63 13.08
N ALA A 181 6.71 4.97 13.14
CA ALA A 181 7.73 4.32 12.33
C ALA A 181 8.30 3.09 13.08
N SER A 182 8.46 1.98 12.36
CA SER A 182 9.13 0.78 12.88
C SER A 182 10.63 0.94 12.74
N ILE A 183 11.31 1.26 13.82
CA ILE A 183 12.76 1.54 13.85
C ILE A 183 13.54 0.27 14.22
N ASN A 184 13.18 -0.37 15.33
CA ASN A 184 13.91 -1.51 15.86
C ASN A 184 13.95 -2.69 14.89
N LEU A 185 12.84 -2.97 14.22
CA LEU A 185 12.79 -4.02 13.20
C LEU A 185 13.77 -3.75 12.04
N ALA A 186 13.94 -2.49 11.62
CA ALA A 186 14.90 -2.15 10.57
C ALA A 186 16.35 -2.45 11.01
N ASP A 187 16.68 -2.18 12.27
CA ASP A 187 17.99 -2.47 12.83
C ASP A 187 18.19 -3.99 12.99
N ASN A 188 17.16 -4.71 13.44
CA ASN A 188 17.18 -6.16 13.54
C ASN A 188 17.40 -6.83 12.16
N LEU A 189 16.67 -6.41 11.12
CA LEU A 189 16.86 -6.91 9.75
C LEU A 189 18.30 -6.71 9.26
N LYS A 190 18.89 -5.56 9.56
CA LYS A 190 20.30 -5.29 9.24
C LYS A 190 21.26 -6.22 10.00
N GLN A 191 21.01 -6.46 11.28
CA GLN A 191 21.78 -7.39 12.11
C GLN A 191 21.69 -8.83 11.59
N LEU A 192 20.55 -9.21 11.02
CA LEU A 192 20.33 -10.50 10.36
C LEU A 192 21.01 -10.61 8.98
N GLY A 193 21.72 -9.57 8.54
CA GLY A 193 22.52 -9.56 7.31
C GLY A 193 21.76 -9.10 6.06
N LEU A 194 20.54 -8.56 6.21
CA LEU A 194 19.80 -7.99 5.08
C LEU A 194 20.34 -6.60 4.72
N GLU A 195 20.57 -6.37 3.44
CA GLU A 195 20.94 -5.04 2.94
C GLU A 195 19.72 -4.12 2.96
N ILE A 196 19.83 -3.01 3.68
CA ILE A 196 18.74 -2.05 3.84
C ILE A 196 19.07 -0.78 3.04
N GLY A 197 18.20 -0.44 2.10
CA GLY A 197 18.29 0.77 1.28
C GLY A 197 17.19 1.78 1.63
N ARG A 198 17.39 3.04 1.23
CA ARG A 198 16.40 4.10 1.38
C ARG A 198 15.65 4.30 0.06
N PHE A 199 14.33 4.18 0.09
CA PHE A 199 13.43 4.56 -0.99
C PHE A 199 12.68 5.83 -0.64
N LYS A 200 12.33 6.62 -1.65
CA LYS A 200 11.48 7.79 -1.50
C LYS A 200 10.19 7.61 -2.29
N THR A 201 9.09 8.12 -1.76
CA THR A 201 7.83 8.27 -2.48
C THR A 201 7.41 9.74 -2.46
N GLY A 202 6.63 10.18 -3.45
CA GLY A 202 6.03 11.50 -3.46
C GLY A 202 4.52 11.38 -3.26
N THR A 203 3.95 12.28 -2.48
CA THR A 203 2.51 12.41 -2.35
C THR A 203 2.06 13.63 -3.16
N PRO A 204 1.07 13.52 -4.05
CA PRO A 204 0.55 14.65 -4.79
C PRO A 204 -0.11 15.66 -3.85
N PRO A 205 -0.15 16.96 -4.20
CA PRO A 205 -0.82 17.97 -3.39
C PRO A 205 -2.31 17.63 -3.23
N ARG A 206 -2.84 17.89 -2.04
CA ARG A 206 -4.28 17.83 -1.78
C ARG A 206 -4.79 19.27 -1.83
N VAL A 207 -5.71 19.54 -2.73
CA VAL A 207 -6.33 20.85 -2.91
C VAL A 207 -7.77 20.81 -2.43
N LYS A 208 -8.26 21.94 -1.91
CA LYS A 208 -9.64 22.07 -1.51
C LYS A 208 -10.53 22.12 -2.76
N ALA A 209 -11.52 21.24 -2.87
CA ALA A 209 -12.39 21.14 -4.05
C ALA A 209 -13.05 22.51 -4.40
N SER A 210 -13.48 23.26 -3.39
CA SER A 210 -14.07 24.59 -3.59
C SER A 210 -13.10 25.67 -4.09
N SER A 211 -11.79 25.38 -4.17
CA SER A 211 -10.78 26.29 -4.71
C SER A 211 -10.41 25.99 -6.16
N ILE A 212 -11.01 24.98 -6.75
CA ILE A 212 -10.73 24.57 -8.14
C ILE A 212 -11.66 25.36 -9.08
N ASN A 213 -11.07 26.02 -10.08
CA ASN A 213 -11.82 26.59 -11.19
C ASN A 213 -12.06 25.50 -12.23
N TYR A 214 -13.20 24.83 -12.14
CA TYR A 214 -13.54 23.73 -13.03
C TYR A 214 -13.75 24.18 -14.48
N ASP A 215 -14.08 25.45 -14.73
CA ASP A 215 -14.28 25.99 -16.09
C ASP A 215 -12.95 26.06 -16.88
N GLU A 216 -11.81 26.05 -16.18
CA GLU A 216 -10.47 25.98 -16.79
C GLU A 216 -9.91 24.55 -16.87
N THR A 217 -10.74 23.54 -16.66
CA THR A 217 -10.33 22.14 -16.69
C THR A 217 -11.13 21.34 -17.70
N GLU A 218 -10.56 20.26 -18.18
CA GLU A 218 -11.23 19.33 -19.10
C GLU A 218 -11.74 18.11 -18.32
N ILE A 219 -13.04 17.86 -18.40
CA ILE A 219 -13.66 16.72 -17.72
C ILE A 219 -13.17 15.39 -18.31
N GLN A 220 -12.80 14.46 -17.45
CA GLN A 220 -12.37 13.11 -17.79
C GLN A 220 -13.28 12.10 -17.09
N PRO A 221 -14.40 11.69 -17.72
CA PRO A 221 -15.31 10.70 -17.16
C PRO A 221 -14.65 9.32 -17.09
N GLY A 222 -15.18 8.44 -16.27
CA GLY A 222 -14.93 7.01 -16.34
C GLY A 222 -15.53 6.38 -17.60
N ASP A 223 -15.24 5.12 -17.82
CA ASP A 223 -15.83 4.36 -18.92
C ASP A 223 -17.32 4.09 -18.61
N GLU A 224 -18.20 4.22 -19.58
CA GLU A 224 -19.65 3.98 -19.41
C GLU A 224 -19.97 2.52 -19.08
N ALA A 225 -19.23 1.60 -19.69
CA ALA A 225 -19.29 0.17 -19.40
C ALA A 225 -17.89 -0.30 -18.95
N PRO A 226 -17.54 -0.10 -17.67
CA PRO A 226 -16.21 -0.41 -17.18
C PRO A 226 -15.96 -1.91 -17.16
N ASN A 227 -14.69 -2.29 -17.45
CA ASN A 227 -14.23 -3.65 -17.25
C ASN A 227 -13.92 -3.87 -15.78
N HIS A 228 -14.11 -5.09 -15.28
CA HIS A 228 -13.66 -5.49 -13.96
C HIS A 228 -12.16 -5.77 -13.90
N PHE A 229 -11.55 -5.56 -12.74
CA PHE A 229 -10.20 -6.06 -12.45
C PHE A 229 -10.20 -7.56 -12.21
N SER A 230 -11.15 -8.04 -11.42
CA SER A 230 -11.26 -9.46 -11.10
C SER A 230 -12.03 -10.24 -12.16
N TYR A 231 -11.56 -11.44 -12.46
CA TYR A 231 -12.26 -12.40 -13.31
C TYR A 231 -13.51 -13.00 -12.63
N THR A 232 -13.67 -12.80 -11.32
CA THR A 232 -14.81 -13.32 -10.55
C THR A 232 -15.86 -12.26 -10.21
N SER A 233 -15.57 -10.98 -10.48
CA SER A 233 -16.55 -9.89 -10.29
C SER A 233 -17.70 -10.00 -11.28
N ARG A 234 -18.87 -9.53 -10.88
CA ARG A 234 -20.11 -9.59 -11.64
C ARG A 234 -20.63 -8.18 -11.89
N ASP A 235 -21.59 -8.04 -12.80
CA ASP A 235 -22.18 -6.74 -13.15
C ASP A 235 -22.84 -6.03 -11.95
N GLU A 236 -23.34 -6.78 -10.98
CA GLU A 236 -23.87 -6.23 -9.73
C GLU A 236 -22.84 -5.57 -8.82
N ASP A 237 -21.54 -5.88 -9.03
CA ASP A 237 -20.42 -5.26 -8.31
C ASP A 237 -20.04 -3.88 -8.89
N TYR A 238 -20.69 -3.43 -9.99
CA TYR A 238 -20.42 -2.11 -10.57
C TYR A 238 -20.93 -0.97 -9.71
N VAL A 239 -20.10 0.05 -9.57
CA VAL A 239 -20.51 1.35 -9.07
C VAL A 239 -21.21 2.10 -10.19
N LYS A 240 -22.51 2.40 -10.06
CA LYS A 240 -23.34 3.02 -11.10
C LYS A 240 -23.00 4.50 -11.33
N ASP A 241 -22.72 5.24 -10.25
CA ASP A 241 -22.43 6.67 -10.30
C ASP A 241 -20.94 6.90 -10.13
N GLN A 242 -20.24 7.23 -11.21
CA GLN A 242 -18.81 7.49 -11.20
C GLN A 242 -18.51 8.98 -11.01
N VAL A 243 -17.47 9.27 -10.23
CA VAL A 243 -16.94 10.62 -10.04
C VAL A 243 -15.91 10.90 -11.13
N PRO A 244 -16.10 11.91 -12.00
CA PRO A 244 -15.11 12.22 -13.03
C PRO A 244 -13.80 12.76 -12.43
N CYS A 245 -12.72 12.63 -13.17
CA CYS A 245 -11.51 13.41 -12.98
C CYS A 245 -11.52 14.66 -13.86
N TRP A 246 -10.63 15.60 -13.57
CA TRP A 246 -10.45 16.81 -14.37
C TRP A 246 -8.98 16.95 -14.75
N LEU A 247 -8.75 17.23 -16.02
CA LEU A 247 -7.42 17.42 -16.57
C LEU A 247 -7.08 18.91 -16.57
N THR A 248 -5.90 19.24 -16.10
CA THR A 248 -5.31 20.58 -16.19
C THR A 248 -3.85 20.47 -16.63
N TYR A 249 -3.27 21.57 -17.05
CA TYR A 249 -1.92 21.61 -17.61
C TYR A 249 -1.06 22.62 -16.83
N THR A 250 0.23 22.34 -16.73
CA THR A 250 1.21 23.33 -16.30
C THR A 250 1.49 24.32 -17.43
N ASN A 251 1.89 25.52 -17.08
CA ASN A 251 2.24 26.59 -18.02
C ASN A 251 3.61 27.20 -17.68
N GLY A 252 4.06 28.19 -18.44
CA GLY A 252 5.35 28.83 -18.23
C GLY A 252 5.52 29.43 -16.82
N TYR A 253 4.45 30.01 -16.29
CA TYR A 253 4.45 30.59 -14.94
C TYR A 253 4.59 29.50 -13.85
N SER A 254 3.90 28.37 -14.00
CA SER A 254 4.05 27.21 -13.11
C SER A 254 5.50 26.71 -13.11
N HIS A 255 6.11 26.63 -14.29
CA HIS A 255 7.50 26.19 -14.43
C HIS A 255 8.49 27.18 -13.82
N GLU A 256 8.27 28.48 -13.97
CA GLU A 256 9.09 29.52 -13.37
C GLU A 256 9.05 29.45 -11.83
N ILE A 257 7.87 29.29 -11.23
CA ILE A 257 7.74 29.09 -9.79
C ILE A 257 8.56 27.87 -9.33
N ILE A 258 8.45 26.76 -10.03
CA ILE A 258 9.20 25.53 -9.70
C ILE A 258 10.71 25.79 -9.78
N GLN A 259 11.19 26.36 -10.88
CA GLN A 259 12.62 26.64 -11.09
C GLN A 259 13.20 27.57 -10.03
N ASN A 260 12.49 28.63 -9.70
CA ASN A 260 12.90 29.60 -8.69
C ASN A 260 12.94 29.01 -7.26
N ASN A 261 12.29 27.86 -7.01
CA ASN A 261 12.22 27.20 -5.72
C ASN A 261 12.95 25.84 -5.65
N LEU A 262 13.69 25.44 -6.67
CA LEU A 262 14.46 24.18 -6.66
C LEU A 262 15.46 24.10 -5.49
N HIS A 263 16.04 25.23 -5.08
CA HIS A 263 16.96 25.32 -3.95
C HIS A 263 16.30 24.98 -2.60
N ARG A 264 14.97 24.97 -2.52
CA ARG A 264 14.16 24.59 -1.35
C ARG A 264 13.61 23.16 -1.44
N ALA A 265 13.69 22.55 -2.60
CA ALA A 265 13.11 21.23 -2.81
C ALA A 265 14.02 20.12 -2.24
N PRO A 266 13.58 19.33 -1.28
CA PRO A 266 14.40 18.31 -0.59
C PRO A 266 15.07 17.30 -1.53
N MET A 267 14.49 17.08 -2.71
CA MET A 267 15.06 16.21 -3.74
C MET A 267 16.32 16.78 -4.41
N PHE A 268 16.44 18.11 -4.47
CA PHE A 268 17.56 18.80 -5.13
C PHE A 268 18.61 19.29 -4.12
N THR A 269 18.22 19.49 -2.86
CA THR A 269 19.15 19.92 -1.80
C THR A 269 19.96 18.77 -1.18
N GLY A 270 19.72 17.52 -1.59
CA GLY A 270 20.38 16.34 -1.02
C GLY A 270 19.84 15.89 0.36
N VAL A 271 18.81 16.52 0.86
CA VAL A 271 18.13 16.11 2.10
C VAL A 271 17.49 14.73 1.91
N VAL A 272 16.90 14.47 0.75
CA VAL A 272 16.35 13.17 0.39
C VAL A 272 17.42 12.38 -0.36
N LYS A 273 18.02 11.40 0.34
CA LYS A 273 18.93 10.43 -0.25
C LYS A 273 18.15 9.15 -0.52
N GLY A 274 17.89 8.80 -1.76
CA GLY A 274 17.21 7.57 -2.12
C GLY A 274 16.68 7.58 -3.55
N VAL A 275 16.45 6.39 -4.07
CA VAL A 275 15.87 6.17 -5.40
C VAL A 275 14.35 6.06 -5.26
N GLY A 276 13.63 6.78 -6.11
CA GLY A 276 12.17 6.59 -6.18
C GLY A 276 11.85 5.21 -6.75
N PRO A 277 10.93 4.45 -6.16
CA PRO A 277 10.38 3.27 -6.82
C PRO A 277 9.66 3.73 -8.10
N ARG A 278 9.91 3.06 -9.19
CA ARG A 278 9.29 3.30 -10.49
C ARG A 278 8.31 2.18 -10.81
#